data_f351e4405d0013f3ef919531aaa9497e
#
_entry.id   f351e4405d0013f3ef919531aaa9497e
#
_cell.length_a   1.000
_cell.length_b   1.000
_cell.length_c   1.000
_cell.angle_alpha   90.00
_cell.angle_beta   90.00
_cell.angle_gamma   90.00
#
_symmetry.space_group_name_H-M   'P 1'
#
loop_
_entity.id
_entity.type
_entity.pdbx_description
1 polymer ?
#
loop_
_entity_poly.entity_id
_entity_poly.type
_entity_poly.pdbx_seq_one_letter_code
_entity_poly.pdbx_strand_id
1 'polypeptide(L)'
;DYTRVRLLRDKNGRRLRDNKGRLLYSKYFYFKVSSLPKDVTMRQMLSYLASAQGEFGYVDRYGKYVRKWYGKSVKTLDNNTIDLPTLSERQNVIVGIICKVGEDVTLSLGVTDTTRGRVLEFENPYMTESLLQSLWRRIGGFSWYTAELYHRLGDPRFDIGDVVTYTNGADSYDIPITNLGFTFDGGLSADISAVGLSVEEQL
;
A
#
# COMPACT_ATOMS: atom_id res chain seq x y z
N ASP A 1 21.72 5.96 1.21
CA ASP A 1 20.98 5.02 2.05
C ASP A 1 20.23 5.80 3.15
N TYR A 2 18.90 5.84 3.05
CA TYR A 2 18.04 6.58 3.98
C TYR A 2 17.58 5.72 5.18
N THR A 3 18.11 4.51 5.30
CA THR A 3 17.79 3.62 6.40
C THR A 3 18.88 3.68 7.46
N ARG A 4 18.52 4.00 8.70
CA ARG A 4 19.40 3.91 9.87
C ARG A 4 18.94 2.81 10.82
N VAL A 5 19.90 2.26 11.53
CA VAL A 5 19.66 1.25 12.56
C VAL A 5 19.91 1.89 13.91
N ARG A 6 18.92 1.83 14.80
CA ARG A 6 19.03 2.32 16.17
C ARG A 6 18.92 1.16 17.14
N LEU A 7 19.86 1.08 18.06
CA LEU A 7 19.81 0.13 19.16
C LEU A 7 18.63 0.45 20.09
N LEU A 8 17.76 -0.53 20.29
CA LEU A 8 16.61 -0.37 21.18
C LEU A 8 17.04 -0.34 22.64
N ARG A 9 16.40 0.54 23.41
CA ARG A 9 16.62 0.68 24.85
C ARG A 9 15.29 0.69 25.58
N ASP A 10 15.25 0.20 26.81
CA ASP A 10 14.10 0.33 27.69
C ASP A 10 13.94 1.76 28.25
N LYS A 11 12.91 1.98 29.04
CA LYS A 11 12.63 3.28 29.70
C LYS A 11 13.76 3.78 30.62
N ASN A 12 14.65 2.87 31.05
CA ASN A 12 15.78 3.17 31.92
C ASN A 12 17.10 3.30 31.15
N GLY A 13 17.06 3.29 29.81
CA GLY A 13 18.22 3.40 28.94
C GLY A 13 19.01 2.11 28.73
N ARG A 14 18.58 0.97 29.30
CA ARG A 14 19.26 -0.32 29.13
C ARG A 14 19.00 -0.89 27.73
N ARG A 15 20.03 -1.54 27.16
CA ARG A 15 19.95 -2.15 25.83
C ARG A 15 19.01 -3.38 25.87
N LEU A 16 18.01 -3.38 25.00
CA LEU A 16 17.09 -4.49 24.84
C LEU A 16 17.76 -5.67 24.11
N ARG A 17 17.43 -6.88 24.55
CA ARG A 17 17.89 -8.13 23.96
C ARG A 17 16.71 -9.06 23.70
N ASP A 18 16.83 -9.94 22.70
CA ASP A 18 15.85 -11.00 22.47
C ASP A 18 16.04 -12.15 23.50
N ASN A 19 15.19 -13.16 23.41
CA ASN A 19 15.26 -14.35 24.27
C ASN A 19 16.52 -15.21 24.08
N LYS A 20 17.34 -14.92 23.04
CA LYS A 20 18.65 -15.54 22.77
C LYS A 20 19.81 -14.63 23.16
N GLY A 21 19.54 -13.52 23.85
CA GLY A 21 20.56 -12.58 24.30
C GLY A 21 21.10 -11.63 23.25
N ARG A 22 20.59 -11.65 22.00
CA ARG A 22 21.04 -10.77 20.90
C ARG A 22 20.43 -9.38 21.05
N LEU A 23 21.23 -8.35 20.76
CA LEU A 23 20.78 -6.96 20.83
C LEU A 23 19.65 -6.71 19.81
N LEU A 24 18.60 -6.03 20.25
CA LEU A 24 17.50 -5.62 19.41
C LEU A 24 17.77 -4.25 18.78
N TYR A 25 17.48 -4.14 17.49
CA TYR A 25 17.63 -2.93 16.71
C TYR A 25 16.31 -2.57 16.03
N SER A 26 16.03 -1.28 15.96
CA SER A 26 14.99 -0.73 15.09
C SER A 26 15.63 -0.14 13.85
N LYS A 27 15.13 -0.52 12.69
CA LYS A 27 15.41 0.20 11.44
C LYS A 27 14.41 1.34 11.30
N TYR A 28 14.88 2.50 10.96
CA TYR A 28 14.02 3.64 10.67
C TYR A 28 14.47 4.35 9.39
N PHE A 29 13.48 4.76 8.64
CA PHE A 29 13.67 5.57 7.45
C PHE A 29 13.80 7.03 7.85
N TYR A 30 14.72 7.75 7.22
CA TYR A 30 14.85 9.20 7.39
C TYR A 30 15.29 9.83 6.09
N PHE A 31 14.88 11.04 5.88
CA PHE A 31 15.46 11.93 4.88
C PHE A 31 15.49 13.35 5.44
N LYS A 32 16.45 14.14 4.95
CA LYS A 32 16.61 15.52 5.41
C LYS A 32 15.74 16.42 4.54
N VAL A 33 14.89 17.18 5.19
CA VAL A 33 14.08 18.22 4.57
C VAL A 33 14.81 19.53 4.77
N SER A 34 15.13 20.24 3.68
CA SER A 34 15.85 21.51 3.72
C SER A 34 14.96 22.66 4.21
N SER A 35 13.68 22.61 3.87
CA SER A 35 12.66 23.56 4.31
C SER A 35 11.30 22.90 4.30
N LEU A 36 10.39 23.34 5.18
CA LEU A 36 9.00 22.99 5.11
C LEU A 36 8.32 23.92 4.08
N PRO A 37 7.46 23.40 3.18
CA PRO A 37 6.69 24.25 2.31
C PRO A 37 5.77 25.14 3.15
N LYS A 38 5.56 26.36 2.71
CA LYS A 38 4.52 27.22 3.26
C LYS A 38 3.16 26.67 2.82
N ASP A 39 2.15 26.80 3.66
CA ASP A 39 0.76 26.47 3.35
C ASP A 39 0.45 24.97 3.11
N VAL A 40 1.27 24.07 3.65
CA VAL A 40 1.03 22.64 3.58
C VAL A 40 0.29 22.15 4.84
N THR A 41 -0.81 21.44 4.64
CA THR A 41 -1.58 20.83 5.71
C THR A 41 -0.85 19.63 6.32
N MET A 42 -1.16 19.28 7.57
CA MET A 42 -0.64 18.07 8.22
C MET A 42 -0.94 16.80 7.39
N ARG A 43 -2.12 16.72 6.77
CA ARG A 43 -2.50 15.59 5.90
C ARG A 43 -1.56 15.47 4.71
N GLN A 44 -1.23 16.57 4.03
CA GLN A 44 -0.29 16.57 2.92
C GLN A 44 1.11 16.15 3.35
N MET A 45 1.60 16.67 4.49
CA MET A 45 2.89 16.25 5.05
C MET A 45 2.94 14.74 5.33
N LEU A 46 1.89 14.18 5.92
CA LEU A 46 1.81 12.74 6.17
C LEU A 46 1.76 11.93 4.87
N SER A 47 1.08 12.44 3.84
CA SER A 47 1.05 11.85 2.49
C SER A 47 2.44 11.87 1.83
N TYR A 48 3.16 12.98 1.90
CA TYR A 48 4.53 13.08 1.39
C TYR A 48 5.48 12.10 2.08
N LEU A 49 5.36 11.95 3.41
CA LEU A 49 6.16 10.99 4.18
C LEU A 49 5.83 9.54 3.80
N ALA A 50 4.56 9.22 3.59
CA ALA A 50 4.13 7.88 3.21
C ALA A 50 4.57 7.55 1.77
N SER A 51 4.31 8.43 0.80
CA SER A 51 4.66 8.23 -0.59
C SER A 51 6.18 8.10 -0.81
N ALA A 52 6.99 8.86 -0.07
CA ALA A 52 8.46 8.73 -0.12
C ALA A 52 8.96 7.34 0.31
N GLN A 53 8.16 6.58 1.04
CA GLN A 53 8.48 5.23 1.48
C GLN A 53 7.75 4.14 0.67
N GLY A 54 6.92 4.50 -0.31
CA GLY A 54 6.06 3.56 -1.02
C GLY A 54 5.01 2.95 -0.12
N GLU A 55 4.44 3.77 0.73
CA GLU A 55 3.36 3.41 1.64
C GLU A 55 2.20 4.35 1.44
N PHE A 56 1.01 3.92 1.78
CA PHE A 56 -0.13 4.81 1.98
C PHE A 56 -0.43 4.93 3.47
N GLY A 57 -0.96 6.09 3.86
CA GLY A 57 -1.29 6.38 5.23
C GLY A 57 -2.80 6.51 5.43
N TYR A 58 -3.29 5.96 6.52
CA TYR A 58 -4.70 6.07 6.91
C TYR A 58 -4.82 6.12 8.43
N VAL A 59 -6.00 6.47 8.91
CA VAL A 59 -6.32 6.39 10.33
C VAL A 59 -7.03 5.07 10.58
N ASP A 60 -6.46 4.23 11.44
CA ASP A 60 -7.04 2.93 11.78
C ASP A 60 -8.30 3.07 12.67
N ARG A 61 -8.95 1.95 12.95
CA ARG A 61 -10.15 1.88 13.80
C ARG A 61 -9.96 2.36 15.23
N TYR A 62 -8.72 2.53 15.68
CA TYR A 62 -8.37 3.06 16.99
C TYR A 62 -8.03 4.55 16.98
N GLY A 63 -8.20 5.22 15.83
CA GLY A 63 -7.86 6.63 15.65
C GLY A 63 -6.37 6.90 15.50
N LYS A 64 -5.55 5.88 15.28
CA LYS A 64 -4.11 6.00 15.12
C LYS A 64 -3.73 6.08 13.65
N TYR A 65 -2.86 7.05 13.30
CA TYR A 65 -2.27 7.10 11.98
C TYR A 65 -1.32 5.93 11.77
N VAL A 66 -1.57 5.13 10.76
CA VAL A 66 -0.77 3.97 10.32
C VAL A 66 -0.34 4.16 8.88
N ARG A 67 0.78 3.58 8.54
CA ARG A 67 1.31 3.52 7.17
C ARG A 67 1.58 2.07 6.82
N LYS A 68 1.14 1.66 5.65
CA LYS A 68 1.42 0.31 5.14
C LYS A 68 1.50 0.29 3.61
N TRP A 69 2.03 -0.78 3.11
CA TRP A 69 1.90 -1.24 1.74
C TRP A 69 1.31 -2.64 1.75
N TYR A 70 0.75 -3.08 0.66
CA TYR A 70 0.17 -4.41 0.51
C TYR A 70 1.20 -5.49 0.89
N GLY A 71 0.80 -6.38 1.77
CA GLY A 71 1.64 -7.43 2.32
C GLY A 71 1.17 -8.82 1.91
N LYS A 72 1.39 -9.79 2.79
CA LYS A 72 0.87 -11.16 2.62
C LYS A 72 -0.63 -11.18 2.87
N SER A 73 -1.32 -12.12 2.23
CA SER A 73 -2.74 -12.36 2.46
C SER A 73 -3.03 -12.61 3.95
N VAL A 74 -4.06 -11.94 4.44
CA VAL A 74 -4.53 -12.08 5.84
C VAL A 74 -5.59 -13.17 5.98
N LYS A 75 -6.29 -13.51 4.88
CA LYS A 75 -7.35 -14.54 4.87
C LYS A 75 -7.58 -15.07 3.47
N THR A 76 -7.89 -16.36 3.38
CA THR A 76 -8.40 -16.98 2.16
C THR A 76 -9.94 -16.97 2.18
N LEU A 77 -10.52 -16.57 1.06
CA LEU A 77 -11.96 -16.53 0.78
C LEU A 77 -12.25 -17.48 -0.37
N ASP A 78 -13.41 -18.10 -0.39
CA ASP A 78 -13.82 -19.05 -1.42
C ASP A 78 -15.26 -18.79 -1.88
N ASN A 79 -15.72 -19.56 -2.86
CA ASN A 79 -17.09 -19.47 -3.38
C ASN A 79 -18.19 -19.76 -2.36
N ASN A 80 -17.87 -20.35 -1.19
CA ASN A 80 -18.84 -20.54 -0.12
C ASN A 80 -19.10 -19.26 0.66
N THR A 81 -18.16 -18.31 0.61
CA THR A 81 -18.20 -17.06 1.37
C THR A 81 -18.34 -15.82 0.49
N ILE A 82 -18.02 -15.95 -0.81
CA ILE A 82 -18.09 -14.86 -1.80
C ILE A 82 -19.25 -15.12 -2.77
N ASP A 83 -20.07 -14.11 -2.99
CA ASP A 83 -21.11 -14.09 -4.01
C ASP A 83 -20.64 -13.28 -5.22
N LEU A 84 -20.98 -13.79 -6.42
CA LEU A 84 -20.83 -13.10 -7.70
C LEU A 84 -19.48 -12.37 -7.85
N PRO A 85 -18.33 -13.07 -7.69
CA PRO A 85 -17.03 -12.43 -7.81
C PRO A 85 -16.82 -11.92 -9.23
N THR A 86 -16.40 -10.66 -9.36
CA THR A 86 -15.95 -10.09 -10.62
C THR A 86 -14.44 -9.94 -10.57
N LEU A 87 -13.74 -10.50 -11.55
CA LEU A 87 -12.29 -10.44 -11.66
C LEU A 87 -11.90 -10.01 -13.07
N SER A 88 -10.91 -9.14 -13.19
CA SER A 88 -10.33 -8.82 -14.49
C SER A 88 -9.58 -10.03 -15.07
N GLU A 89 -9.58 -10.17 -16.41
CA GLU A 89 -8.83 -11.22 -17.08
C GLU A 89 -7.31 -11.01 -17.00
N ARG A 90 -6.88 -9.76 -16.92
CA ARG A 90 -5.47 -9.38 -16.88
C ARG A 90 -5.07 -8.78 -15.55
N GLN A 91 -3.83 -9.04 -15.18
CA GLN A 91 -3.23 -8.37 -14.03
C GLN A 91 -2.86 -6.92 -14.36
N ASN A 92 -3.15 -6.03 -13.43
CA ASN A 92 -2.52 -4.73 -13.37
C ASN A 92 -1.10 -4.91 -12.85
N VAL A 93 -0.13 -4.25 -13.47
CA VAL A 93 1.28 -4.30 -13.05
C VAL A 93 1.81 -2.87 -12.99
N ILE A 94 2.49 -2.49 -11.91
CA ILE A 94 3.17 -1.19 -11.84
C ILE A 94 4.43 -1.27 -12.70
N VAL A 95 4.40 -0.56 -13.85
CA VAL A 95 5.50 -0.54 -14.83
C VAL A 95 6.31 0.75 -14.79
N GLY A 96 5.79 1.79 -14.16
CA GLY A 96 6.48 3.08 -14.07
C GLY A 96 5.97 3.93 -12.92
N ILE A 97 6.78 4.94 -12.58
CA ILE A 97 6.46 5.96 -11.58
C ILE A 97 6.83 7.32 -12.16
N ILE A 98 5.94 8.28 -11.99
CA ILE A 98 6.15 9.70 -12.29
C ILE A 98 5.88 10.49 -11.02
N CYS A 99 6.85 11.27 -10.57
CA CYS A 99 6.73 12.12 -9.40
C CYS A 99 6.98 13.58 -9.78
N LYS A 100 5.99 14.44 -9.56
CA LYS A 100 6.15 15.89 -9.65
C LYS A 100 6.78 16.41 -8.36
N VAL A 101 7.95 17.04 -8.48
CA VAL A 101 8.70 17.58 -7.34
C VAL A 101 8.45 19.08 -7.17
N GLY A 102 8.06 19.75 -8.24
CA GLY A 102 7.73 21.18 -8.31
C GLY A 102 7.00 21.50 -9.59
N GLU A 103 6.85 22.80 -9.89
CA GLU A 103 6.10 23.24 -11.10
C GLU A 103 6.75 22.68 -12.38
N ASP A 104 8.07 22.73 -12.49
CA ASP A 104 8.81 22.34 -13.70
C ASP A 104 9.69 21.09 -13.53
N VAL A 105 9.67 20.46 -12.36
CA VAL A 105 10.56 19.33 -12.08
C VAL A 105 9.76 18.05 -11.90
N THR A 106 9.99 17.10 -12.81
CA THR A 106 9.39 15.77 -12.77
C THR A 106 10.48 14.71 -12.79
N LEU A 107 10.41 13.76 -11.85
CA LEU A 107 11.25 12.58 -11.80
C LEU A 107 10.45 11.37 -12.28
N SER A 108 11.08 10.49 -13.05
CA SER A 108 10.41 9.27 -13.52
C SER A 108 11.36 8.07 -13.47
N LEU A 109 10.79 6.88 -13.26
CA LEU A 109 11.49 5.60 -13.32
C LEU A 109 10.58 4.53 -13.91
N GLY A 110 11.18 3.55 -14.59
CA GLY A 110 10.46 2.49 -15.28
C GLY A 110 9.92 2.94 -16.63
N VAL A 111 8.86 2.28 -17.08
CA VAL A 111 8.18 2.57 -18.35
C VAL A 111 7.06 3.59 -18.08
N THR A 112 7.10 4.73 -18.76
CA THR A 112 6.08 5.78 -18.62
C THR A 112 4.92 5.64 -19.62
N ASP A 113 4.98 4.61 -20.47
CA ASP A 113 3.94 4.28 -21.42
C ASP A 113 2.83 3.47 -20.72
N THR A 114 1.66 4.06 -20.57
CA THR A 114 0.48 3.46 -19.91
C THR A 114 -0.10 2.26 -20.66
N THR A 115 0.26 2.06 -21.94
CA THR A 115 -0.19 0.90 -22.71
C THR A 115 0.44 -0.42 -22.24
N ARG A 116 1.56 -0.36 -21.52
CA ARG A 116 2.31 -1.51 -21.01
C ARG A 116 1.96 -1.90 -19.57
N GLY A 117 1.18 -1.08 -18.88
CA GLY A 117 0.78 -1.32 -17.50
C GLY A 117 0.48 -0.04 -16.75
N ARG A 118 0.41 -0.12 -15.45
CA ARG A 118 0.05 1.00 -14.58
C ARG A 118 1.26 1.89 -14.31
N VAL A 119 1.12 3.17 -14.59
CA VAL A 119 2.08 4.21 -14.19
C VAL A 119 1.50 4.93 -12.97
N LEU A 120 2.25 4.98 -11.88
CA LEU A 120 1.86 5.72 -10.68
C LEU A 120 2.31 7.17 -10.82
N GLU A 121 1.36 8.08 -10.80
CA GLU A 121 1.60 9.51 -10.82
C GLU A 121 1.23 10.12 -9.46
N PHE A 122 2.15 10.89 -8.89
CA PHE A 122 1.91 11.61 -7.64
C PHE A 122 2.83 12.81 -7.52
N GLU A 123 2.52 13.67 -6.56
CA GLU A 123 3.30 14.85 -6.24
C GLU A 123 3.97 14.69 -4.88
N ASN A 124 5.27 15.00 -4.82
CA ASN A 124 6.01 15.04 -3.57
C ASN A 124 7.22 15.99 -3.69
N PRO A 125 7.16 17.19 -3.11
CA PRO A 125 8.22 18.19 -3.21
C PRO A 125 9.54 17.78 -2.54
N TYR A 126 9.54 16.70 -1.78
CA TYR A 126 10.73 16.15 -1.10
C TYR A 126 11.33 14.95 -1.81
N MET A 127 10.77 14.56 -2.96
CA MET A 127 11.29 13.43 -3.70
C MET A 127 12.65 13.78 -4.31
N THR A 128 13.58 12.84 -4.21
CA THR A 128 14.88 12.87 -4.87
C THR A 128 15.04 11.63 -5.75
N GLU A 129 15.97 11.64 -6.70
CA GLU A 129 16.23 10.47 -7.54
C GLU A 129 16.54 9.22 -6.72
N SER A 130 17.33 9.33 -5.67
CA SER A 130 17.67 8.18 -4.82
C SER A 130 16.49 7.68 -3.99
N LEU A 131 15.59 8.57 -3.55
CA LEU A 131 14.32 8.18 -2.93
C LEU A 131 13.41 7.48 -3.93
N LEU A 132 13.28 8.02 -5.14
CA LEU A 132 12.48 7.43 -6.20
C LEU A 132 13.01 6.04 -6.61
N GLN A 133 14.34 5.86 -6.68
CA GLN A 133 14.96 4.54 -6.92
C GLN A 133 14.64 3.55 -5.79
N SER A 134 14.66 4.01 -4.54
CA SER A 134 14.32 3.17 -3.38
C SER A 134 12.85 2.79 -3.37
N LEU A 135 11.99 3.72 -3.74
CA LEU A 135 10.56 3.49 -3.95
C LEU A 135 10.33 2.46 -5.06
N TRP A 136 10.96 2.63 -6.22
CA TRP A 136 10.85 1.70 -7.35
C TRP A 136 11.25 0.28 -6.99
N ARG A 137 12.34 0.08 -6.25
CA ARG A 137 12.77 -1.25 -5.78
C ARG A 137 11.73 -1.93 -4.88
N ARG A 138 10.87 -1.16 -4.24
CA ARG A 138 9.85 -1.67 -3.32
C ARG A 138 8.54 -2.00 -4.02
N ILE A 139 8.08 -1.15 -4.93
CA ILE A 139 6.74 -1.25 -5.51
C ILE A 139 6.73 -1.55 -7.01
N GLY A 140 7.85 -1.38 -7.71
CA GLY A 140 7.96 -1.71 -9.13
C GLY A 140 7.71 -3.19 -9.37
N GLY A 141 6.88 -3.50 -10.36
CA GLY A 141 6.46 -4.87 -10.67
C GLY A 141 5.39 -5.44 -9.75
N PHE A 142 4.88 -4.67 -8.75
CA PHE A 142 3.71 -5.12 -7.99
C PHE A 142 2.51 -5.32 -8.92
N SER A 143 1.86 -6.47 -8.79
CA SER A 143 0.75 -6.85 -9.67
C SER A 143 -0.47 -7.31 -8.87
N TRP A 144 -1.66 -7.04 -9.41
CA TRP A 144 -2.92 -7.45 -8.83
C TRP A 144 -4.01 -7.56 -9.89
N TYR A 145 -5.10 -8.26 -9.58
CA TYR A 145 -6.30 -8.27 -10.39
C TYR A 145 -7.26 -7.17 -9.91
N THR A 146 -7.93 -6.49 -10.86
CA THR A 146 -9.12 -5.72 -10.51
C THR A 146 -10.18 -6.70 -10.05
N ALA A 147 -10.81 -6.43 -8.92
CA ALA A 147 -11.76 -7.36 -8.33
C ALA A 147 -12.88 -6.63 -7.59
N GLU A 148 -14.07 -7.22 -7.65
CA GLU A 148 -15.21 -6.89 -6.79
C GLU A 148 -15.71 -8.19 -6.16
N LEU A 149 -15.70 -8.24 -4.84
CA LEU A 149 -16.10 -9.41 -4.05
C LEU A 149 -17.15 -9.01 -3.02
N TYR A 150 -18.30 -9.65 -3.07
CA TYR A 150 -19.30 -9.54 -2.01
C TYR A 150 -19.11 -10.67 -1.00
N HIS A 151 -18.63 -10.35 0.18
CA HIS A 151 -18.38 -11.31 1.26
C HIS A 151 -19.62 -11.40 2.18
N ARG A 152 -20.38 -12.48 2.04
CA ARG A 152 -21.66 -12.70 2.73
C ARG A 152 -21.60 -12.65 4.25
N LEU A 153 -20.51 -13.11 4.83
CA LEU A 153 -20.36 -13.17 6.28
C LEU A 153 -19.71 -11.91 6.87
N GLY A 154 -19.10 -11.07 6.01
CA GLY A 154 -18.28 -9.95 6.45
C GLY A 154 -17.17 -10.38 7.43
N ASP A 155 -16.15 -9.59 7.54
CA ASP A 155 -15.15 -9.78 8.60
C ASP A 155 -14.68 -8.39 9.06
N PRO A 156 -15.10 -7.91 10.24
CA PRO A 156 -14.78 -6.56 10.70
C PRO A 156 -13.29 -6.39 11.03
N ARG A 157 -12.48 -7.45 10.91
CA ARG A 157 -11.02 -7.37 11.07
C ARG A 157 -10.32 -6.90 9.82
N PHE A 158 -10.98 -6.99 8.65
CA PHE A 158 -10.43 -6.44 7.41
C PHE A 158 -10.24 -4.94 7.49
N ASP A 159 -9.17 -4.48 6.84
CA ASP A 159 -8.84 -3.08 6.75
C ASP A 159 -8.34 -2.73 5.35
N ILE A 160 -8.47 -1.46 4.95
CA ILE A 160 -7.89 -0.99 3.68
C ILE A 160 -6.39 -1.29 3.67
N GLY A 161 -5.90 -1.80 2.52
CA GLY A 161 -4.50 -2.21 2.34
C GLY A 161 -4.16 -3.59 2.88
N ASP A 162 -5.11 -4.35 3.40
CA ASP A 162 -4.95 -5.79 3.54
C ASP A 162 -4.98 -6.47 2.17
N VAL A 163 -4.49 -7.68 2.11
CA VAL A 163 -4.61 -8.56 0.95
C VAL A 163 -5.44 -9.76 1.36
N VAL A 164 -6.42 -10.13 0.56
CA VAL A 164 -7.15 -11.39 0.71
C VAL A 164 -6.84 -12.30 -0.48
N THR A 165 -6.76 -13.59 -0.24
CA THR A 165 -6.63 -14.57 -1.31
C THR A 165 -8.02 -15.13 -1.62
N TYR A 166 -8.51 -14.89 -2.84
CA TYR A 166 -9.74 -15.52 -3.31
C TYR A 166 -9.40 -16.79 -4.09
N THR A 167 -10.10 -17.89 -3.78
CA THR A 167 -9.93 -19.18 -4.45
C THR A 167 -11.20 -19.61 -5.17
N ASN A 168 -11.03 -19.97 -6.47
CA ASN A 168 -12.10 -20.51 -7.30
C ASN A 168 -11.65 -21.87 -7.89
N GLY A 169 -11.99 -22.94 -7.20
CA GLY A 169 -11.49 -24.27 -7.57
C GLY A 169 -9.96 -24.37 -7.40
N ALA A 170 -9.25 -24.58 -8.51
CA ALA A 170 -7.79 -24.66 -8.51
C ALA A 170 -7.08 -23.31 -8.60
N ASP A 171 -7.80 -22.26 -8.99
CA ASP A 171 -7.23 -20.93 -9.18
C ASP A 171 -7.22 -20.14 -7.88
N SER A 172 -6.20 -19.29 -7.73
CA SER A 172 -5.97 -18.49 -6.54
C SER A 172 -5.51 -17.09 -6.93
N TYR A 173 -6.14 -16.07 -6.35
CA TYR A 173 -5.96 -14.67 -6.70
C TYR A 173 -5.69 -13.84 -5.45
N ASP A 174 -4.55 -13.18 -5.36
CA ASP A 174 -4.28 -12.23 -4.30
C ASP A 174 -4.87 -10.87 -4.66
N ILE A 175 -5.80 -10.41 -3.83
CA ILE A 175 -6.62 -9.23 -4.06
C ILE A 175 -6.32 -8.21 -2.95
N PRO A 176 -5.64 -7.08 -3.29
CA PRO A 176 -5.43 -5.99 -2.34
C PRO A 176 -6.74 -5.23 -2.10
N ILE A 177 -7.11 -5.05 -0.86
CA ILE A 177 -8.30 -4.28 -0.47
C ILE A 177 -8.02 -2.79 -0.65
N THR A 178 -8.54 -2.20 -1.71
CA THR A 178 -8.45 -0.75 -1.94
C THR A 178 -9.67 0.00 -1.44
N ASN A 179 -10.85 -0.64 -1.51
CA ASN A 179 -12.08 -0.13 -0.94
C ASN A 179 -12.75 -1.24 -0.12
N LEU A 180 -13.37 -0.85 0.98
CA LEU A 180 -14.04 -1.76 1.90
C LEU A 180 -15.31 -1.10 2.43
N GLY A 181 -16.45 -1.72 2.20
CA GLY A 181 -17.73 -1.34 2.74
C GLY A 181 -18.28 -2.44 3.64
N PHE A 182 -18.97 -2.08 4.72
CA PHE A 182 -19.70 -3.02 5.56
C PHE A 182 -21.19 -2.68 5.58
N THR A 183 -22.02 -3.68 5.44
CA THR A 183 -23.47 -3.57 5.52
C THR A 183 -24.01 -4.44 6.65
N PHE A 184 -24.88 -3.85 7.47
CA PHE A 184 -25.59 -4.51 8.56
C PHE A 184 -27.09 -4.53 8.22
N ASP A 185 -27.53 -5.58 7.54
CA ASP A 185 -28.94 -5.79 7.21
C ASP A 185 -29.26 -7.27 7.40
N GLY A 186 -29.81 -7.60 8.58
CA GLY A 186 -30.07 -8.99 8.97
C GLY A 186 -28.81 -9.84 9.20
N GLY A 187 -27.64 -9.26 9.10
CA GLY A 187 -26.31 -9.86 9.26
C GLY A 187 -25.21 -8.89 8.88
N LEU A 188 -23.97 -9.31 9.00
CA LEU A 188 -22.82 -8.53 8.52
C LEU A 188 -22.41 -9.05 7.15
N SER A 189 -22.30 -8.16 6.17
CA SER A 189 -21.65 -8.42 4.89
C SER A 189 -20.56 -7.38 4.59
N ALA A 190 -19.71 -7.67 3.63
CA ALA A 190 -18.65 -6.74 3.23
C ALA A 190 -18.49 -6.70 1.70
N ASP A 191 -18.41 -5.50 1.17
CA ASP A 191 -18.03 -5.21 -0.21
C ASP A 191 -16.52 -4.94 -0.22
N ILE A 192 -15.79 -5.79 -0.93
CA ILE A 192 -14.32 -5.72 -1.05
C ILE A 192 -14.01 -5.43 -2.51
N SER A 193 -13.26 -4.36 -2.78
CA SER A 193 -12.79 -4.13 -4.14
C SER A 193 -11.30 -3.80 -4.23
N ALA A 194 -10.71 -4.26 -5.32
CA ALA A 194 -9.38 -3.89 -5.77
C ALA A 194 -9.52 -3.08 -7.06
N VAL A 195 -9.19 -1.81 -6.99
CA VAL A 195 -9.27 -0.90 -8.14
C VAL A 195 -8.10 -1.16 -9.10
N GLY A 196 -8.40 -1.17 -10.40
CA GLY A 196 -7.43 -1.31 -11.49
C GLY A 196 -7.90 -0.54 -12.72
N LEU A 197 -7.35 -0.87 -13.87
CA LEU A 197 -7.87 -0.38 -15.15
C LEU A 197 -9.27 -0.96 -15.37
N SER A 198 -10.21 -0.15 -15.84
CA SER A 198 -11.54 -0.63 -16.25
C SER A 198 -11.39 -1.61 -17.42
N VAL A 199 -12.40 -2.47 -17.61
CA VAL A 199 -12.41 -3.42 -18.75
C VAL A 199 -12.36 -2.68 -20.09
N GLU A 200 -12.92 -1.48 -20.16
CA GLU A 200 -12.89 -0.61 -21.34
C GLU A 200 -11.51 -0.03 -21.65
N GLU A 201 -10.65 0.13 -20.64
CA GLU A 201 -9.27 0.60 -20.80
C GLU A 201 -8.28 -0.54 -21.10
N GLN A 202 -8.74 -1.78 -21.10
CA GLN A 202 -7.93 -2.98 -21.38
C GLN A 202 -8.05 -3.48 -22.83
N LEU A 203 -8.96 -2.89 -23.63
CA LEU A 203 -9.16 -3.17 -25.05
C LEU A 203 -8.36 -2.22 -25.93
#